data_8f2638d0a95da6e10aba09c5cec699f9
#
_entry.id   8f2638d0a95da6e10aba09c5cec699f9
#
_cell.length_a   1.000
_cell.length_b   1.000
_cell.length_c   1.000
_cell.angle_alpha   90.00
_cell.angle_beta   90.00
_cell.angle_gamma   90.00
#
_symmetry.space_group_name_H-M   'P 1'
#
loop_
_entity.id
_entity.type
_entity.pdbx_description
1 polymer ?
#
loop_
_entity_poly.entity_id
_entity_poly.type
_entity_poly.pdbx_seq_one_letter_code
_entity_poly.pdbx_strand_id
1 'polypeptide(L)'
;MSTPTSLRLLPEPDAFDALKRTLERVNKACNAARTRILEARVEGKADRKAIVKEEMDRFKLPASLSAAAADRVILSLTRQKFGAYQSLVLPAASVKWPASDRVNLPTAAGKRTVRVYNDPARGSLRPPLDGKPAALVFRNGEFDLVDASDAPTGPVQGLPWDRD
;
A
#
# COMPACT_ATOMS: atom_id res chain seq x y z
N MET A 1 15.85 -18.06 -11.90
CA MET A 1 15.01 -16.88 -11.57
C MET A 1 13.96 -17.29 -10.55
N SER A 2 13.88 -16.58 -9.45
CA SER A 2 12.82 -16.84 -8.49
C SER A 2 11.52 -16.18 -8.96
N THR A 3 10.41 -16.90 -8.83
CA THR A 3 9.09 -16.35 -9.11
C THR A 3 8.75 -15.32 -8.02
N PRO A 4 8.25 -14.12 -8.36
CA PRO A 4 7.82 -13.17 -7.34
C PRO A 4 6.78 -13.80 -6.41
N THR A 5 6.93 -13.55 -5.12
CA THR A 5 5.96 -14.03 -4.13
C THR A 5 4.72 -13.16 -4.17
N SER A 6 3.60 -13.74 -4.54
CA SER A 6 2.32 -13.06 -4.57
C SER A 6 1.29 -13.92 -3.85
N LEU A 7 0.63 -13.33 -2.86
CA LEU A 7 -0.35 -14.03 -2.03
C LEU A 7 -1.72 -13.40 -2.24
N ARG A 8 -2.68 -14.20 -2.74
CA ARG A 8 -4.04 -13.73 -2.91
C ARG A 8 -4.72 -13.57 -1.55
N LEU A 9 -5.30 -12.40 -1.31
CA LEU A 9 -6.08 -12.12 -0.11
C LEU A 9 -7.54 -12.49 -0.35
N LEU A 10 -8.17 -13.01 0.70
CA LEU A 10 -9.59 -13.41 0.69
C LEU A 10 -10.32 -12.62 1.78
N PRO A 11 -10.46 -11.30 1.64
CA PRO A 11 -11.09 -10.48 2.68
C PRO A 11 -12.59 -10.68 2.73
N GLU A 12 -13.13 -10.63 3.96
CA GLU A 12 -14.57 -10.48 4.16
C GLU A 12 -15.02 -9.13 3.58
N PRO A 13 -16.31 -8.94 3.24
CA PRO A 13 -16.78 -7.69 2.62
C PRO A 13 -16.37 -6.43 3.38
N ASP A 14 -16.41 -6.46 4.71
CA ASP A 14 -15.99 -5.33 5.55
C ASP A 14 -14.52 -5.03 5.36
N ALA A 15 -13.67 -6.05 5.40
CA ALA A 15 -12.22 -5.91 5.22
C ALA A 15 -11.89 -5.48 3.79
N PHE A 16 -12.61 -6.01 2.80
CA PHE A 16 -12.44 -5.63 1.39
C PHE A 16 -12.67 -4.12 1.23
N ASP A 17 -13.77 -3.62 1.76
CA ASP A 17 -14.08 -2.19 1.67
C ASP A 17 -13.05 -1.35 2.41
N ALA A 18 -12.58 -1.81 3.58
CA ALA A 18 -11.55 -1.11 4.35
C ALA A 18 -10.24 -1.02 3.58
N LEU A 19 -9.80 -2.11 2.94
CA LEU A 19 -8.58 -2.12 2.14
C LEU A 19 -8.69 -1.21 0.93
N LYS A 20 -9.81 -1.28 0.22
CA LYS A 20 -10.04 -0.45 -0.96
C LYS A 20 -10.04 1.03 -0.60
N ARG A 21 -10.74 1.39 0.49
CA ARG A 21 -10.78 2.76 0.97
C ARG A 21 -9.40 3.25 1.41
N THR A 22 -8.61 2.35 2.00
CA THR A 22 -7.24 2.69 2.41
C THR A 22 -6.38 3.07 1.20
N LEU A 23 -6.41 2.28 0.13
CA LEU A 23 -5.67 2.61 -1.09
C LEU A 23 -6.13 3.94 -1.67
N GLU A 24 -7.44 4.15 -1.77
CA GLU A 24 -7.98 5.41 -2.29
C GLU A 24 -7.52 6.61 -1.48
N ARG A 25 -7.60 6.53 -0.15
CA ARG A 25 -7.23 7.63 0.74
C ARG A 25 -5.73 7.90 0.73
N VAL A 26 -4.92 6.85 0.79
CA VAL A 26 -3.46 7.03 0.76
C VAL A 26 -3.03 7.69 -0.54
N ASN A 27 -3.57 7.23 -1.66
CA ASN A 27 -3.22 7.81 -2.95
C ASN A 27 -3.69 9.26 -3.09
N LYS A 28 -4.88 9.58 -2.57
CA LYS A 28 -5.35 10.98 -2.52
C LYS A 28 -4.46 11.85 -1.64
N ALA A 29 -4.08 11.34 -0.46
CA ALA A 29 -3.19 12.07 0.45
C ALA A 29 -1.82 12.30 -0.21
N CYS A 30 -1.28 11.29 -0.87
CA CYS A 30 -0.01 11.40 -1.58
C CYS A 30 -0.08 12.42 -2.71
N ASN A 31 -1.18 12.44 -3.48
CA ASN A 31 -1.35 13.43 -4.55
C ASN A 31 -1.49 14.84 -3.99
N ALA A 32 -2.21 15.02 -2.89
CA ALA A 32 -2.33 16.32 -2.24
C ALA A 32 -0.98 16.81 -1.74
N ALA A 33 -0.19 15.95 -1.11
CA ALA A 33 1.15 16.29 -0.65
C ALA A 33 2.06 16.63 -1.84
N ARG A 34 2.01 15.84 -2.90
CA ARG A 34 2.79 16.08 -4.12
C ARG A 34 2.48 17.46 -4.70
N THR A 35 1.21 17.80 -4.82
CA THR A 35 0.78 19.11 -5.33
C THR A 35 1.32 20.25 -4.46
N ARG A 36 1.21 20.13 -3.13
CA ARG A 36 1.74 21.14 -2.20
C ARG A 36 3.24 21.33 -2.35
N ILE A 37 3.98 20.23 -2.45
CA ILE A 37 5.44 20.27 -2.58
C ILE A 37 5.84 20.96 -3.89
N LEU A 38 5.19 20.61 -4.99
CA LEU A 38 5.51 21.17 -6.30
C LEU A 38 5.13 22.65 -6.40
N GLU A 39 3.96 23.03 -5.91
CA GLU A 39 3.49 24.42 -5.96
C GLU A 39 4.34 25.33 -5.08
N ALA A 40 4.70 24.89 -3.89
CA ALA A 40 5.52 25.66 -2.95
C ALA A 40 7.02 25.49 -3.21
N ARG A 41 7.41 24.64 -4.16
CA ARG A 41 8.82 24.37 -4.51
C ARG A 41 9.64 23.97 -3.29
N VAL A 42 9.07 23.07 -2.47
CA VAL A 42 9.75 22.58 -1.27
C VAL A 42 10.88 21.63 -1.67
N GLU A 43 12.10 21.93 -1.24
CA GLU A 43 13.27 21.15 -1.63
C GLU A 43 13.82 20.25 -0.53
N GLY A 44 13.69 20.65 0.74
CA GLY A 44 14.23 19.86 1.85
C GLY A 44 13.49 18.55 2.07
N LYS A 45 14.24 17.47 2.23
CA LYS A 45 13.66 16.14 2.45
C LYS A 45 12.80 16.10 3.71
N ALA A 46 13.28 16.69 4.81
CA ALA A 46 12.53 16.73 6.06
C ALA A 46 11.21 17.51 5.90
N ASP A 47 11.26 18.64 5.20
CA ASP A 47 10.08 19.45 4.94
C ASP A 47 9.06 18.73 4.05
N ARG A 48 9.56 18.01 3.04
CA ARG A 48 8.71 17.18 2.18
C ARG A 48 8.01 16.09 2.97
N LYS A 49 8.75 15.40 3.85
CA LYS A 49 8.18 14.35 4.70
C LYS A 49 7.13 14.91 5.65
N ALA A 50 7.36 16.11 6.20
CA ALA A 50 6.41 16.77 7.09
C ALA A 50 5.08 17.07 6.37
N ILE A 51 5.15 17.51 5.11
CA ILE A 51 3.95 17.76 4.31
C ILE A 51 3.18 16.47 4.06
N VAL A 52 3.87 15.38 3.74
CA VAL A 52 3.21 14.08 3.55
C VAL A 52 2.50 13.64 4.83
N LYS A 53 3.18 13.78 5.98
CA LYS A 53 2.59 13.41 7.26
C LYS A 53 1.34 14.25 7.56
N GLU A 54 1.38 15.54 7.29
CA GLU A 54 0.22 16.43 7.49
C GLU A 54 -0.97 15.95 6.64
N GLU A 55 -0.74 15.61 5.38
CA GLU A 55 -1.81 15.13 4.51
C GLU A 55 -2.32 13.76 4.95
N MET A 56 -1.44 12.85 5.37
CA MET A 56 -1.85 11.55 5.90
C MET A 56 -2.74 11.73 7.13
N ASP A 57 -2.38 12.63 8.04
CA ASP A 57 -3.18 12.94 9.22
C ASP A 57 -4.53 13.56 8.84
N ARG A 58 -4.54 14.45 7.85
CA ARG A 58 -5.77 15.08 7.36
C ARG A 58 -6.76 14.05 6.81
N PHE A 59 -6.26 13.02 6.13
CA PHE A 59 -7.07 11.93 5.61
C PHE A 59 -7.32 10.83 6.64
N LYS A 60 -6.90 11.04 7.90
CA LYS A 60 -7.12 10.11 9.03
C LYS A 60 -6.55 8.72 8.75
N LEU A 61 -5.32 8.68 8.26
CA LEU A 61 -4.64 7.44 7.93
C LEU A 61 -3.67 7.04 9.06
N PRO A 62 -3.42 5.72 9.24
CA PRO A 62 -2.50 5.25 10.28
C PRO A 62 -1.09 5.83 10.12
N ALA A 63 -0.48 6.22 11.23
CA ALA A 63 0.89 6.76 11.23
C ALA A 63 1.91 5.76 10.68
N SER A 64 1.64 4.46 10.82
CA SER A 64 2.52 3.40 10.31
C SER A 64 2.70 3.44 8.79
N LEU A 65 1.79 4.10 8.07
CA LEU A 65 1.87 4.20 6.61
C LEU A 65 2.62 5.45 6.14
N SER A 66 2.91 6.39 7.05
CA SER A 66 3.45 7.70 6.65
C SER A 66 4.85 7.65 6.07
N ALA A 67 5.74 6.82 6.62
CA ALA A 67 7.11 6.74 6.14
C ALA A 67 7.18 6.22 4.70
N ALA A 68 6.47 5.13 4.40
CA ALA A 68 6.43 4.58 3.05
C ALA A 68 5.76 5.55 2.08
N ALA A 69 4.69 6.23 2.54
CA ALA A 69 4.02 7.24 1.72
C ALA A 69 4.95 8.39 1.38
N ALA A 70 5.76 8.85 2.34
CA ALA A 70 6.72 9.93 2.11
C ALA A 70 7.73 9.54 1.04
N ASP A 71 8.29 8.34 1.13
CA ASP A 71 9.26 7.86 0.14
C ASP A 71 8.65 7.80 -1.27
N ARG A 72 7.41 7.30 -1.40
CA ARG A 72 6.70 7.26 -2.67
C ARG A 72 6.51 8.66 -3.26
N VAL A 73 6.08 9.61 -2.44
CA VAL A 73 5.82 10.97 -2.91
C VAL A 73 7.11 11.61 -3.43
N ILE A 74 8.20 11.47 -2.69
CA ILE A 74 9.49 12.04 -3.11
C ILE A 74 9.93 11.46 -4.45
N LEU A 75 9.79 10.15 -4.63
CA LEU A 75 10.13 9.51 -5.91
C LEU A 75 9.22 9.94 -7.05
N SER A 76 7.97 10.29 -6.74
CA SER A 76 6.99 10.67 -7.76
C SER A 76 7.14 12.10 -8.27
N LEU A 77 7.93 12.94 -7.60
CA LEU A 77 8.03 14.37 -7.95
C LEU A 77 8.50 14.61 -9.38
N THR A 78 9.30 13.68 -9.92
CA THR A 78 9.77 13.75 -11.31
C THR A 78 8.99 12.79 -12.23
N ARG A 79 7.89 12.25 -11.74
CA ARG A 79 7.07 11.26 -12.46
C ARG A 79 5.61 11.70 -12.47
N GLN A 80 4.70 10.74 -12.57
CA GLN A 80 3.26 11.01 -12.61
C GLN A 80 2.65 11.02 -11.21
N LYS A 81 1.48 11.63 -11.09
CA LYS A 81 0.68 11.53 -9.88
C LYS A 81 0.24 10.08 -9.63
N PHE A 82 -0.20 9.82 -8.40
CA PHE A 82 -0.66 8.49 -8.01
C PHE A 82 -2.08 8.23 -8.48
N GLY A 83 -2.34 6.97 -8.76
CA GLY A 83 -3.66 6.51 -9.07
C GLY A 83 -4.47 6.09 -7.85
N ALA A 84 -5.80 6.04 -8.02
CA ALA A 84 -6.71 5.69 -6.91
C ALA A 84 -6.36 4.35 -6.25
N TYR A 85 -5.94 3.38 -7.07
CA TYR A 85 -5.64 2.03 -6.58
C TYR A 85 -4.19 1.63 -6.80
N GLN A 86 -3.29 2.60 -6.87
CA GLN A 86 -1.88 2.30 -6.98
C GLN A 86 -1.41 1.56 -5.73
N SER A 87 -0.51 0.59 -5.92
CA SER A 87 -0.04 -0.27 -4.83
C SER A 87 0.58 0.53 -3.69
N LEU A 88 0.40 0.02 -2.48
CA LEU A 88 0.88 0.65 -1.24
C LEU A 88 1.85 -0.29 -0.55
N VAL A 89 3.05 0.21 -0.25
CA VAL A 89 4.03 -0.56 0.52
C VAL A 89 3.70 -0.48 2.01
N LEU A 90 3.63 -1.64 2.65
CA LEU A 90 3.39 -1.77 4.07
C LEU A 90 4.69 -2.19 4.75
N PRO A 91 5.18 -1.43 5.76
CA PRO A 91 6.39 -1.82 6.48
C PRO A 91 6.23 -3.18 7.16
N ALA A 92 7.32 -3.93 7.29
CA ALA A 92 7.28 -5.24 7.93
C ALA A 92 6.66 -5.19 9.33
N ALA A 93 6.94 -4.12 10.08
CA ALA A 93 6.41 -3.96 11.43
C ALA A 93 4.89 -3.79 11.49
N SER A 94 4.27 -3.34 10.39
CA SER A 94 2.82 -3.12 10.35
C SER A 94 2.05 -4.32 9.81
N VAL A 95 2.74 -5.34 9.32
CA VAL A 95 2.13 -6.56 8.79
C VAL A 95 2.43 -7.70 9.76
N LYS A 96 1.40 -8.22 10.40
CA LYS A 96 1.54 -9.29 11.40
C LYS A 96 0.83 -10.55 10.91
N TRP A 97 1.41 -11.70 11.23
CA TRP A 97 0.89 -13.00 10.80
C TRP A 97 0.47 -13.82 12.01
N PRO A 98 -0.81 -13.70 12.47
CA PRO A 98 -1.29 -14.53 13.59
C PRO A 98 -1.37 -16.01 13.23
N ALA A 99 -1.44 -16.34 11.93
CA ALA A 99 -1.41 -17.70 11.42
C ALA A 99 -0.83 -17.70 10.03
N SER A 100 -0.50 -18.87 9.50
CA SER A 100 0.08 -18.99 8.15
C SER A 100 -0.88 -18.54 7.04
N ASP A 101 -2.19 -18.57 7.31
CA ASP A 101 -3.24 -18.21 6.35
C ASP A 101 -4.01 -16.95 6.75
N ARG A 102 -3.49 -16.19 7.72
CA ARG A 102 -4.14 -14.95 8.18
C ARG A 102 -3.10 -13.86 8.39
N VAL A 103 -3.44 -12.66 7.96
CA VAL A 103 -2.56 -11.50 8.09
C VAL A 103 -3.35 -10.33 8.65
N ASN A 104 -2.71 -9.59 9.57
CA ASN A 104 -3.26 -8.35 10.10
C ASN A 104 -2.68 -7.20 9.31
N LEU A 105 -3.55 -6.36 8.74
CA LEU A 105 -3.15 -5.23 7.90
C LEU A 105 -3.70 -3.93 8.47
N PRO A 106 -2.92 -2.84 8.43
CA PRO A 106 -3.43 -1.52 8.81
C PRO A 106 -4.36 -1.00 7.72
N THR A 107 -5.49 -0.43 8.13
CA THR A 107 -6.43 0.20 7.20
C THR A 107 -6.89 1.54 7.74
N ALA A 108 -7.55 2.33 6.90
CA ALA A 108 -8.14 3.60 7.31
C ALA A 108 -9.24 3.42 8.38
N ALA A 109 -9.79 2.22 8.48
CA ALA A 109 -10.81 1.88 9.47
C ALA A 109 -10.26 1.08 10.65
N GLY A 110 -8.94 1.10 10.86
CA GLY A 110 -8.26 0.30 11.90
C GLY A 110 -7.67 -0.97 11.33
N LYS A 111 -7.07 -1.78 12.19
CA LYS A 111 -6.48 -3.04 11.76
C LYS A 111 -7.57 -4.04 11.36
N ARG A 112 -7.29 -4.79 10.30
CA ARG A 112 -8.17 -5.86 9.84
C ARG A 112 -7.39 -7.14 9.66
N THR A 113 -7.96 -8.26 10.10
CA THR A 113 -7.41 -9.59 9.88
C THR A 113 -8.01 -10.14 8.60
N VAL A 114 -7.16 -10.54 7.67
CA VAL A 114 -7.57 -11.00 6.34
C VAL A 114 -7.05 -12.41 6.12
N ARG A 115 -7.91 -13.27 5.58
CA ARG A 115 -7.49 -14.61 5.17
C ARG A 115 -6.64 -14.51 3.91
N VAL A 116 -5.65 -15.41 3.83
CA VAL A 116 -4.78 -15.53 2.66
C VAL A 116 -5.03 -16.89 2.02
N TYR A 117 -5.14 -16.91 0.70
CA TYR A 117 -5.30 -18.17 -0.01
C TYR A 117 -4.12 -19.09 0.29
N ASN A 118 -4.42 -20.25 0.85
CA ASN A 118 -3.40 -21.23 1.21
C ASN A 118 -3.32 -22.28 0.10
N ASP A 119 -2.25 -22.21 -0.69
CA ASP A 119 -2.02 -23.18 -1.75
C ASP A 119 -1.46 -24.46 -1.15
N PRO A 120 -2.20 -25.58 -1.20
CA PRO A 120 -1.72 -26.87 -0.67
C PRO A 120 -0.39 -27.32 -1.26
N ALA A 121 -0.11 -26.94 -2.50
CA ALA A 121 1.13 -27.32 -3.18
C ALA A 121 2.36 -26.66 -2.54
N ARG A 122 2.17 -25.58 -1.79
CA ARG A 122 3.28 -24.87 -1.17
C ARG A 122 3.90 -25.64 -0.01
N GLY A 123 3.10 -26.38 0.74
CA GLY A 123 3.57 -27.22 1.83
C GLY A 123 4.28 -26.53 2.98
N SER A 124 4.35 -25.22 2.97
CA SER A 124 5.07 -24.44 3.97
C SER A 124 4.15 -24.01 5.10
N LEU A 125 4.60 -24.19 6.34
CA LEU A 125 3.88 -23.74 7.53
C LEU A 125 4.20 -22.28 7.86
N ARG A 126 5.25 -21.71 7.25
CA ARG A 126 5.68 -20.35 7.52
C ARG A 126 5.20 -19.40 6.44
N PRO A 127 4.60 -18.25 6.81
CA PRO A 127 4.18 -17.27 5.81
C PRO A 127 5.38 -16.79 4.97
N PRO A 128 5.27 -16.82 3.62
CA PRO A 128 6.41 -16.45 2.76
C PRO A 128 6.89 -15.01 2.92
N LEU A 129 6.00 -14.11 3.36
CA LEU A 129 6.33 -12.69 3.54
C LEU A 129 6.51 -12.30 5.00
N ASP A 130 6.62 -13.27 5.92
CA ASP A 130 6.79 -12.99 7.33
C ASP A 130 8.12 -12.27 7.57
N GLY A 131 8.05 -11.15 8.32
CA GLY A 131 9.23 -10.34 8.61
C GLY A 131 9.72 -9.46 7.45
N LYS A 132 8.98 -9.40 6.37
CA LYS A 132 9.35 -8.60 5.19
C LYS A 132 8.33 -7.50 4.91
N PRO A 133 8.77 -6.34 4.37
CA PRO A 133 7.80 -5.38 3.88
C PRO A 133 7.05 -5.95 2.68
N ALA A 134 5.76 -5.66 2.61
CA ALA A 134 4.89 -6.16 1.56
C ALA A 134 4.14 -5.03 0.88
N ALA A 135 3.83 -5.20 -0.39
CA ALA A 135 2.98 -4.26 -1.11
C ALA A 135 1.57 -4.81 -1.22
N LEU A 136 0.60 -3.97 -0.91
CA LEU A 136 -0.81 -4.27 -1.13
C LEU A 136 -1.16 -3.84 -2.54
N VAL A 137 -1.57 -4.79 -3.37
CA VAL A 137 -1.84 -4.57 -4.80
C VAL A 137 -3.30 -4.92 -5.08
N PHE A 138 -4.01 -4.01 -5.74
CA PHE A 138 -5.40 -4.22 -6.16
C PHE A 138 -5.44 -4.34 -7.67
N ARG A 139 -5.81 -5.53 -8.17
CA ARG A 139 -5.90 -5.82 -9.60
C ARG A 139 -7.11 -6.70 -9.89
N ASN A 140 -7.83 -6.36 -10.95
CA ASN A 140 -8.97 -7.15 -11.42
C ASN A 140 -10.01 -7.43 -10.32
N GLY A 141 -10.22 -6.42 -9.45
CA GLY A 141 -11.19 -6.54 -8.36
C GLY A 141 -10.72 -7.36 -7.17
N GLU A 142 -9.45 -7.74 -7.12
CA GLU A 142 -8.90 -8.57 -6.05
C GLU A 142 -7.63 -7.99 -5.46
N PHE A 143 -7.35 -8.34 -4.21
CA PHE A 143 -6.16 -7.89 -3.51
C PHE A 143 -5.11 -8.98 -3.43
N ASP A 144 -3.85 -8.59 -3.64
CA ASP A 144 -2.70 -9.44 -3.44
C ASP A 144 -1.71 -8.77 -2.51
N LEU A 145 -0.96 -9.55 -1.73
CA LEU A 145 0.24 -9.11 -1.05
C LEU A 145 1.45 -9.61 -1.84
N VAL A 146 2.35 -8.71 -2.15
CA VAL A 146 3.55 -9.01 -2.95
C VAL A 146 4.76 -8.55 -2.16
N ASP A 147 5.89 -9.22 -2.29
CA ASP A 147 7.15 -8.72 -1.72
C ASP A 147 7.36 -7.29 -2.22
N ALA A 148 7.68 -6.37 -1.31
CA ALA A 148 7.80 -4.96 -1.67
C ALA A 148 8.84 -4.71 -2.77
N SER A 149 9.88 -5.54 -2.86
CA SER A 149 10.89 -5.43 -3.91
C SER A 149 10.34 -5.77 -5.31
N ASP A 150 9.22 -6.50 -5.37
CA ASP A 150 8.57 -6.90 -6.62
C ASP A 150 7.34 -6.06 -6.93
N ALA A 151 7.05 -5.03 -6.12
CA ALA A 151 5.85 -4.21 -6.29
C ALA A 151 5.90 -3.39 -7.57
N PRO A 152 4.74 -3.20 -8.25
CA PRO A 152 4.65 -2.28 -9.37
C PRO A 152 5.00 -0.86 -8.92
N THR A 153 5.85 -0.16 -9.70
CA THR A 153 6.34 1.17 -9.34
C THR A 153 5.54 2.32 -9.98
N GLY A 154 4.61 1.99 -10.84
CA GLY A 154 3.80 2.98 -11.53
C GLY A 154 2.32 2.69 -11.45
N PRO A 155 1.49 3.51 -12.10
CA PRO A 155 0.06 3.25 -12.18
C PRO A 155 -0.20 1.90 -12.82
N VAL A 156 -1.18 1.16 -12.29
CA VAL A 156 -1.58 -0.12 -12.88
C VAL A 156 -2.45 0.19 -14.10
N GLN A 157 -2.06 -0.38 -15.24
CA GLN A 157 -2.78 -0.15 -16.49
C GLN A 157 -4.22 -0.66 -16.41
N GLY A 158 -5.11 0.07 -17.06
CA GLY A 158 -6.50 -0.33 -17.18
C GLY A 158 -7.41 0.11 -16.05
N LEU A 159 -6.90 0.83 -15.05
CA LEU A 159 -7.74 1.37 -13.99
C LEU A 159 -8.41 2.67 -14.48
N PRO A 160 -9.74 2.83 -14.22
CA PRO A 160 -10.49 3.96 -14.77
C PRO A 160 -9.93 5.34 -14.45
N TRP A 161 -9.35 5.51 -13.26
CA TRP A 161 -8.86 6.81 -12.84
C TRP A 161 -7.58 7.25 -13.58
N ASP A 162 -6.90 6.34 -14.26
CA ASP A 162 -5.73 6.68 -15.09
C ASP A 162 -6.12 7.52 -16.31
N ARG A 163 -7.41 7.60 -16.61
CA ARG A 163 -7.93 8.28 -17.80
C ARG A 163 -8.36 9.72 -17.55
N ASP A 164 -8.39 10.14 -16.32
CA ASP A 164 -8.85 11.48 -15.95
C ASP A 164 -7.75 12.53 -15.96
#